data_d76b6c5197f32754def280b37c66055c
#
_entry.id   d76b6c5197f32754def280b37c66055c
#
_cell.length_a   1.000
_cell.length_b   1.000
_cell.length_c   1.000
_cell.angle_alpha   90.00
_cell.angle_beta   90.00
_cell.angle_gamma   90.00
#
_symmetry.space_group_name_H-M   'P 1'
#
loop_
_entity.id
_entity.type
_entity.pdbx_description
1 polymer ?
#
loop_
_entity_poly.entity_id
_entity_poly.type
_entity_poly.pdbx_seq_one_letter_code
_entity_poly.pdbx_strand_id
1 'polypeptide(L)'
;MDWNELEKIRLAKVEAMRSEDIEPYPTRSEVDQTIKTAIIAFEDFEKQSEPSINAPQAILAGRIRSKRVMGKLAFCHIEDSSGRLQLMLRVNEIGQGGLKEFDERFDLGDFIQAGGSLMRSRTGEITLLVSEYKMLAKAITPLPAAKDEIVDGKVVHHATLSDPETRYRQRYADLAVNDEARNIFRTRTAIIRALQRFLDKHDFIEVETPILQPIYGGAAARPFSTFHNQLHQELFLRISFELYLKRLLVGGFDRVYEIGRDFRNEGVSFKHNPEFTQLEFYMAYADYEKIMGLTEQMLATVCDEVLGKRTFIFDGQEINMDIPWRRVELRQGILEATGVDIYAYPDAEALYQAMQKAGLNPKEGQPRGKLIDSLIGDFLEPNCIQPTFLYDYPRDISPLAKNKPGNPQIVERFEGFVGGMELCNAFTELNDPLEQEKRFAEMGRTYDADDEENHPMDEDYLQAMSFGMPPSGGFGMGIDRLTMLLTGNRSIREVILFPYLRDIESEE
;
A
#
# COMPACT_ATOMS: atom_id res chain seq x y z
N MET A 1 -27.56 -13.85 12.61
CA MET A 1 -26.41 -14.64 12.11
C MET A 1 -26.81 -16.10 12.15
N ASP A 2 -26.72 -16.80 11.04
CA ASP A 2 -26.91 -18.24 11.01
C ASP A 2 -25.60 -18.93 11.35
N TRP A 3 -25.50 -19.45 12.57
CA TRP A 3 -24.32 -20.15 13.06
C TRP A 3 -24.30 -21.61 12.60
N ASN A 4 -23.15 -22.06 12.06
CA ASN A 4 -22.95 -23.47 11.76
C ASN A 4 -22.80 -24.31 13.04
N GLU A 5 -22.77 -25.65 12.91
CA GLU A 5 -22.76 -26.56 14.08
C GLU A 5 -21.52 -26.37 14.98
N LEU A 6 -20.36 -26.10 14.42
CA LEU A 6 -19.15 -25.87 15.20
C LEU A 6 -19.19 -24.53 15.95
N GLU A 7 -19.75 -23.50 15.32
CA GLU A 7 -19.98 -22.19 15.95
C GLU A 7 -21.00 -22.30 17.09
N LYS A 8 -22.09 -23.08 16.92
CA LYS A 8 -23.06 -23.35 17.99
C LYS A 8 -22.42 -24.04 19.18
N ILE A 9 -21.50 -25.01 18.96
CA ILE A 9 -20.76 -25.67 20.05
C ILE A 9 -19.91 -24.64 20.81
N ARG A 10 -19.23 -23.71 20.10
CA ARG A 10 -18.44 -22.68 20.74
C ARG A 10 -19.26 -21.62 21.46
N LEU A 11 -20.42 -21.27 20.92
CA LEU A 11 -21.41 -20.41 21.61
C LEU A 11 -21.91 -21.06 22.92
N ALA A 12 -22.20 -22.33 22.91
CA ALA A 12 -22.59 -23.04 24.12
C ALA A 12 -21.51 -23.00 25.22
N LYS A 13 -20.20 -23.02 24.82
CA LYS A 13 -19.08 -22.82 25.76
C LYS A 13 -19.10 -21.41 26.36
N VAL A 14 -19.39 -20.37 25.54
CA VAL A 14 -19.53 -18.97 26.01
C VAL A 14 -20.64 -18.87 27.05
N GLU A 15 -21.80 -19.46 26.77
CA GLU A 15 -22.97 -19.48 27.70
C GLU A 15 -22.63 -20.21 28.99
N ALA A 16 -22.00 -21.39 28.91
CA ALA A 16 -21.56 -22.16 30.07
C ALA A 16 -20.59 -21.36 30.96
N MET A 17 -19.58 -20.70 30.36
CA MET A 17 -18.64 -19.86 31.10
C MET A 17 -19.34 -18.70 31.83
N ARG A 18 -20.30 -18.04 31.19
CA ARG A 18 -21.08 -16.94 31.78
C ARG A 18 -21.98 -17.43 32.92
N SER A 19 -22.53 -18.63 32.79
CA SER A 19 -23.35 -19.23 33.87
C SER A 19 -22.53 -19.58 35.12
N GLU A 20 -21.22 -19.69 34.98
CA GLU A 20 -20.26 -19.96 36.07
C GLU A 20 -19.50 -18.71 36.53
N ASP A 21 -19.99 -17.49 36.19
CA ASP A 21 -19.37 -16.20 36.47
C ASP A 21 -17.97 -16.03 35.89
N ILE A 22 -17.65 -16.74 34.79
CA ILE A 22 -16.40 -16.62 34.05
C ILE A 22 -16.67 -15.76 32.82
N GLU A 23 -15.99 -14.59 32.74
CA GLU A 23 -16.12 -13.68 31.62
C GLU A 23 -15.22 -14.13 30.43
N PRO A 24 -15.81 -14.60 29.31
CA PRO A 24 -15.03 -15.05 28.16
C PRO A 24 -14.41 -13.90 27.34
N TYR A 25 -14.77 -12.66 27.65
CA TYR A 25 -14.28 -11.44 27.00
C TYR A 25 -13.92 -10.36 28.05
N PRO A 26 -12.96 -10.61 28.94
CA PRO A 26 -12.62 -9.69 30.00
C PRO A 26 -12.11 -8.36 29.46
N THR A 27 -12.37 -7.28 30.19
CA THR A 27 -11.96 -5.92 29.80
C THR A 27 -10.48 -5.64 30.03
N ARG A 28 -9.77 -6.49 30.77
CA ARG A 28 -8.39 -6.25 31.20
C ARG A 28 -7.52 -7.49 31.05
N SER A 29 -6.26 -7.26 30.69
CA SER A 29 -5.18 -8.25 30.74
C SER A 29 -4.04 -7.74 31.63
N GLU A 30 -3.20 -8.65 32.12
CA GLU A 30 -2.03 -8.34 32.96
C GLU A 30 -0.73 -8.67 32.23
N VAL A 31 -0.75 -8.68 30.89
CA VAL A 31 0.41 -8.96 30.03
C VAL A 31 1.49 -7.93 30.31
N ASP A 32 2.68 -8.41 30.62
CA ASP A 32 3.82 -7.56 31.00
C ASP A 32 4.84 -7.39 29.87
N GLN A 33 4.88 -8.30 28.89
CA GLN A 33 5.85 -8.27 27.80
C GLN A 33 5.36 -9.05 26.58
N THR A 34 6.05 -8.86 25.44
CA THR A 34 5.79 -9.61 24.23
C THR A 34 6.46 -10.99 24.27
N ILE A 35 5.98 -11.91 23.43
CA ILE A 35 6.61 -13.25 23.27
C ILE A 35 8.08 -13.12 22.89
N LYS A 36 8.42 -12.23 21.95
CA LYS A 36 9.82 -12.02 21.54
C LYS A 36 10.69 -11.52 22.68
N THR A 37 10.21 -10.59 23.50
CA THR A 37 10.92 -10.08 24.66
C THR A 37 11.19 -11.18 25.66
N ALA A 38 10.20 -12.02 25.94
CA ALA A 38 10.32 -13.16 26.84
C ALA A 38 11.36 -14.20 26.34
N ILE A 39 11.36 -14.50 25.05
CA ILE A 39 12.33 -15.41 24.43
C ILE A 39 13.75 -14.84 24.59
N ILE A 40 13.98 -13.58 24.26
CA ILE A 40 15.29 -12.92 24.39
C ILE A 40 15.76 -12.95 25.86
N ALA A 41 14.87 -12.59 26.80
CA ALA A 41 15.19 -12.61 28.23
C ALA A 41 15.62 -14.00 28.73
N PHE A 42 14.97 -15.06 28.21
CA PHE A 42 15.29 -16.42 28.54
C PHE A 42 16.62 -16.88 27.89
N GLU A 43 16.87 -16.54 26.63
CA GLU A 43 18.15 -16.84 25.96
C GLU A 43 19.34 -16.14 26.64
N ASP A 44 19.15 -14.92 27.13
CA ASP A 44 20.18 -14.20 27.88
C ASP A 44 20.40 -14.80 29.29
N PHE A 45 19.33 -15.27 29.93
CA PHE A 45 19.43 -16.03 31.19
C PHE A 45 20.23 -17.33 31.00
N GLU A 46 20.00 -18.09 29.94
CA GLU A 46 20.73 -19.32 29.65
C GLU A 46 22.25 -19.10 29.43
N LYS A 47 22.65 -17.93 28.96
CA LYS A 47 24.08 -17.57 28.76
C LYS A 47 24.80 -17.23 30.07
N GLN A 48 24.06 -16.98 31.18
CA GLN A 48 24.66 -16.65 32.46
C GLN A 48 25.28 -17.92 33.09
N SER A 49 26.51 -17.80 33.58
CA SER A 49 27.35 -18.94 34.04
C SER A 49 26.97 -19.47 35.41
N GLU A 50 26.08 -18.88 36.16
CA GLU A 50 25.66 -19.30 37.50
C GLU A 50 24.16 -19.65 37.56
N PRO A 51 23.81 -20.94 37.77
CA PRO A 51 22.41 -21.39 37.77
C PRO A 51 21.66 -21.15 39.08
N SER A 52 22.06 -20.19 39.89
CA SER A 52 21.44 -19.90 41.21
C SER A 52 20.25 -18.92 41.13
N ILE A 53 19.94 -18.41 39.95
CA ILE A 53 18.86 -17.48 39.74
C ILE A 53 17.62 -18.24 39.24
N ASN A 54 16.43 -17.94 39.78
CA ASN A 54 15.17 -18.47 39.28
C ASN A 54 14.96 -18.11 37.81
N ALA A 55 14.44 -19.07 37.04
CA ALA A 55 14.11 -18.81 35.63
C ALA A 55 13.19 -17.60 35.48
N PRO A 56 13.33 -16.81 34.39
CA PRO A 56 12.52 -15.65 34.17
C PRO A 56 11.03 -16.00 34.20
N GLN A 57 10.27 -15.14 34.90
CA GLN A 57 8.80 -15.21 34.92
C GLN A 57 8.26 -14.30 33.83
N ALA A 58 7.10 -14.66 33.25
CA ALA A 58 6.43 -13.87 32.26
C ALA A 58 4.92 -14.04 32.33
N ILE A 59 4.17 -12.96 32.06
CA ILE A 59 2.74 -13.02 31.79
C ILE A 59 2.56 -12.65 30.30
N LEU A 60 2.24 -13.66 29.51
CA LEU A 60 2.14 -13.54 28.05
C LEU A 60 0.70 -13.71 27.59
N ALA A 61 0.36 -13.08 26.47
CA ALA A 61 -0.89 -13.37 25.78
C ALA A 61 -0.66 -13.67 24.32
N GLY A 62 -1.57 -14.45 23.74
CA GLY A 62 -1.52 -14.75 22.32
C GLY A 62 -2.74 -15.54 21.87
N ARG A 63 -2.85 -15.67 20.56
CA ARG A 63 -3.87 -16.51 19.92
C ARG A 63 -3.39 -17.95 19.92
N ILE A 64 -4.24 -18.89 20.35
CA ILE A 64 -3.96 -20.32 20.33
C ILE A 64 -3.87 -20.82 18.88
N ARG A 65 -2.69 -21.34 18.51
CA ARG A 65 -2.38 -21.86 17.17
C ARG A 65 -2.37 -23.39 17.10
N SER A 66 -2.02 -24.02 18.20
CA SER A 66 -2.09 -25.48 18.34
C SER A 66 -2.42 -25.85 19.78
N LYS A 67 -3.07 -26.98 19.96
CA LYS A 67 -3.43 -27.51 21.27
C LYS A 67 -3.36 -29.03 21.21
N ARG A 68 -2.68 -29.63 22.19
CA ARG A 68 -2.57 -31.07 22.34
C ARG A 68 -2.58 -31.46 23.81
N VAL A 69 -3.59 -32.22 24.25
CA VAL A 69 -3.71 -32.71 25.61
C VAL A 69 -3.32 -34.18 25.67
N MET A 70 -2.48 -34.56 26.64
CA MET A 70 -1.95 -35.92 26.82
C MET A 70 -1.94 -36.29 28.30
N GLY A 71 -3.00 -36.86 28.77
CA GLY A 71 -3.15 -37.33 30.16
C GLY A 71 -3.02 -36.19 31.17
N LYS A 72 -1.85 -36.08 31.87
CA LYS A 72 -1.61 -35.06 32.90
C LYS A 72 -0.86 -33.82 32.39
N LEU A 73 -0.83 -33.64 31.08
CA LEU A 73 -0.01 -32.62 30.41
C LEU A 73 -0.75 -32.08 29.17
N ALA A 74 -0.70 -30.79 28.94
CA ALA A 74 -1.07 -30.17 27.67
C ALA A 74 0.06 -29.32 27.13
N PHE A 75 0.20 -29.30 25.81
CA PHE A 75 0.99 -28.35 25.05
C PHE A 75 0.08 -27.48 24.21
N CYS A 76 0.40 -26.20 24.16
CA CYS A 76 -0.32 -25.22 23.39
C CYS A 76 0.68 -24.23 22.82
N HIS A 77 0.57 -23.85 21.53
CA HIS A 77 1.35 -22.74 21.01
C HIS A 77 0.45 -21.51 20.95
N ILE A 78 0.97 -20.42 21.48
CA ILE A 78 0.36 -19.11 21.35
C ILE A 78 1.20 -18.22 20.42
N GLU A 79 0.55 -17.28 19.76
CA GLU A 79 1.17 -16.34 18.83
C GLU A 79 0.65 -14.93 19.11
N ASP A 80 1.59 -13.97 19.25
CA ASP A 80 1.33 -12.54 19.26
C ASP A 80 1.91 -11.88 17.99
N SER A 81 1.93 -10.55 17.94
CA SER A 81 2.50 -9.81 16.81
C SER A 81 4.03 -9.95 16.68
N SER A 82 4.71 -10.42 17.72
CA SER A 82 6.15 -10.48 17.83
C SER A 82 6.71 -11.88 17.58
N GLY A 83 5.91 -12.93 17.77
CA GLY A 83 6.37 -14.30 17.60
C GLY A 83 5.43 -15.36 18.14
N ARG A 84 5.95 -16.57 18.24
CA ARG A 84 5.24 -17.77 18.71
C ARG A 84 6.01 -18.42 19.86
N LEU A 85 5.27 -18.90 20.87
CA LEU A 85 5.84 -19.58 22.04
C LEU A 85 4.99 -20.80 22.41
N GLN A 86 5.65 -21.84 22.91
CA GLN A 86 4.99 -23.00 23.48
C GLN A 86 4.58 -22.73 24.93
N LEU A 87 3.37 -23.09 25.29
CA LEU A 87 2.89 -23.22 26.66
C LEU A 87 2.87 -24.69 27.06
N MET A 88 3.29 -24.98 28.30
CA MET A 88 3.17 -26.29 28.91
C MET A 88 2.31 -26.19 30.17
N LEU A 89 1.17 -26.85 30.15
CA LEU A 89 0.23 -26.91 31.25
C LEU A 89 0.33 -28.29 31.91
N ARG A 90 0.72 -28.34 33.17
CA ARG A 90 0.89 -29.61 33.95
C ARG A 90 -0.09 -29.65 35.11
N VAL A 91 -0.66 -30.82 35.37
CA VAL A 91 -1.52 -31.04 36.55
C VAL A 91 -0.83 -30.62 37.85
N ASN A 92 0.47 -30.80 37.96
CA ASN A 92 1.24 -30.43 39.18
C ASN A 92 1.31 -28.91 39.42
N GLU A 93 1.13 -28.09 38.36
CA GLU A 93 1.18 -26.63 38.44
C GLU A 93 -0.22 -26.02 38.54
N ILE A 94 -1.16 -26.46 37.69
CA ILE A 94 -2.47 -25.83 37.54
C ILE A 94 -3.60 -26.69 38.13
N GLY A 95 -3.28 -27.85 38.70
CA GLY A 95 -4.27 -28.81 39.22
C GLY A 95 -4.99 -29.60 38.12
N GLN A 96 -5.65 -30.69 38.53
CA GLN A 96 -6.41 -31.54 37.60
C GLN A 96 -7.65 -30.81 37.05
N GLY A 97 -8.29 -29.96 37.86
CA GLY A 97 -9.41 -29.11 37.47
C GLY A 97 -8.99 -28.09 36.40
N GLY A 98 -7.88 -27.41 36.57
CA GLY A 98 -7.37 -26.46 35.60
C GLY A 98 -7.02 -27.08 34.25
N LEU A 99 -6.39 -28.29 34.25
CA LEU A 99 -6.09 -28.95 32.97
C LEU A 99 -7.37 -29.39 32.25
N LYS A 100 -8.40 -29.87 32.98
CA LYS A 100 -9.70 -30.22 32.41
C LYS A 100 -10.41 -28.98 31.86
N GLU A 101 -10.45 -27.89 32.62
CA GLU A 101 -11.02 -26.63 32.20
C GLU A 101 -10.34 -26.09 30.90
N PHE A 102 -9.00 -26.12 30.82
CA PHE A 102 -8.28 -25.74 29.61
C PHE A 102 -8.71 -26.62 28.43
N ASP A 103 -8.84 -27.91 28.61
CA ASP A 103 -9.23 -28.83 27.53
C ASP A 103 -10.67 -28.61 27.04
N GLU A 104 -11.61 -28.39 27.93
CA GLU A 104 -13.03 -28.27 27.61
C GLU A 104 -13.39 -26.87 27.05
N ARG A 105 -12.79 -25.78 27.55
CA ARG A 105 -13.21 -24.40 27.23
C ARG A 105 -12.42 -23.76 26.12
N PHE A 106 -11.11 -24.06 26.02
CA PHE A 106 -10.25 -23.43 25.06
C PHE A 106 -10.19 -24.16 23.73
N ASP A 107 -10.31 -23.41 22.63
CA ASP A 107 -10.24 -23.93 21.27
C ASP A 107 -9.16 -23.19 20.45
N LEU A 108 -8.82 -23.74 19.29
CA LEU A 108 -7.93 -23.06 18.34
C LEU A 108 -8.55 -21.73 17.91
N GLY A 109 -7.76 -20.68 17.93
CA GLY A 109 -8.18 -19.33 17.60
C GLY A 109 -8.53 -18.46 18.81
N ASP A 110 -8.75 -19.05 20.00
CA ASP A 110 -8.99 -18.28 21.23
C ASP A 110 -7.76 -17.45 21.61
N PHE A 111 -7.98 -16.33 22.29
CA PHE A 111 -6.91 -15.60 22.96
C PHE A 111 -6.82 -16.00 24.42
N ILE A 112 -5.62 -16.33 24.84
CA ILE A 112 -5.28 -16.74 26.21
C ILE A 112 -4.22 -15.81 26.79
N GLN A 113 -4.33 -15.48 28.07
CA GLN A 113 -3.23 -15.00 28.90
C GLN A 113 -2.71 -16.18 29.72
N ALA A 114 -1.39 -16.32 29.82
CA ALA A 114 -0.75 -17.34 30.63
C ALA A 114 0.44 -16.74 31.38
N GLY A 115 0.49 -17.00 32.67
CA GLY A 115 1.60 -16.63 33.56
C GLY A 115 2.40 -17.86 34.00
N GLY A 116 3.70 -17.69 34.16
CA GLY A 116 4.56 -18.79 34.60
C GLY A 116 6.05 -18.58 34.39
N SER A 117 6.82 -19.67 34.52
CA SER A 117 8.28 -19.65 34.38
C SER A 117 8.71 -20.10 32.99
N LEU A 118 9.67 -19.42 32.41
CA LEU A 118 10.29 -19.85 31.15
C LEU A 118 11.23 -21.00 31.39
N MET A 119 11.21 -21.95 30.48
CA MET A 119 12.08 -23.12 30.54
C MET A 119 12.38 -23.65 29.12
N ARG A 120 13.35 -24.57 29.02
CA ARG A 120 13.57 -25.36 27.82
C ARG A 120 12.89 -26.71 27.93
N SER A 121 12.04 -27.06 26.97
CA SER A 121 11.39 -28.37 26.91
C SER A 121 12.41 -29.48 26.64
N ARG A 122 12.01 -30.75 26.80
CA ARG A 122 12.90 -31.92 26.49
C ARG A 122 13.33 -31.96 25.01
N THR A 123 12.56 -31.37 24.13
CA THR A 123 12.85 -31.25 22.70
C THR A 123 13.70 -30.02 22.34
N GLY A 124 14.06 -29.19 23.34
CA GLY A 124 14.90 -28.01 23.15
C GLY A 124 14.12 -26.73 22.85
N GLU A 125 12.78 -26.74 22.84
CA GLU A 125 11.94 -25.55 22.56
C GLU A 125 11.79 -24.68 23.81
N ILE A 126 11.91 -23.35 23.67
CA ILE A 126 11.61 -22.39 24.76
C ILE A 126 10.12 -22.44 25.05
N THR A 127 9.76 -22.63 26.30
CA THR A 127 8.42 -22.98 26.75
C THR A 127 8.09 -22.24 28.04
N LEU A 128 6.89 -21.69 28.13
CA LEU A 128 6.34 -21.19 29.39
C LEU A 128 5.70 -22.34 30.15
N LEU A 129 6.22 -22.68 31.32
CA LEU A 129 5.59 -23.58 32.28
C LEU A 129 4.49 -22.79 33.01
N VAL A 130 3.27 -23.06 32.65
CA VAL A 130 2.10 -22.27 33.07
C VAL A 130 1.71 -22.60 34.51
N SER A 131 1.65 -21.59 35.37
CA SER A 131 1.13 -21.64 36.73
C SER A 131 -0.30 -21.08 36.83
N GLU A 132 -0.66 -20.15 35.93
CA GLU A 132 -1.97 -19.55 35.87
C GLU A 132 -2.33 -19.17 34.42
N TYR A 133 -3.61 -19.15 34.10
CA TYR A 133 -4.09 -18.73 32.79
C TYR A 133 -5.50 -18.20 32.88
N LYS A 134 -5.90 -17.38 31.90
CA LYS A 134 -7.29 -16.93 31.75
C LYS A 134 -7.65 -16.74 30.27
N MET A 135 -8.94 -16.87 29.95
CA MET A 135 -9.50 -16.50 28.65
C MET A 135 -9.41 -14.99 28.48
N LEU A 136 -8.99 -14.54 27.29
CA LEU A 136 -9.04 -13.12 26.90
C LEU A 136 -10.09 -12.86 25.82
N ALA A 137 -10.28 -13.81 24.90
CA ALA A 137 -11.38 -13.75 23.93
C ALA A 137 -11.66 -15.15 23.37
N LYS A 138 -12.91 -15.55 23.41
CA LYS A 138 -13.39 -16.78 22.76
C LYS A 138 -13.60 -16.55 21.28
N ALA A 139 -12.95 -17.35 20.43
CA ALA A 139 -13.18 -17.35 18.99
C ALA A 139 -14.40 -18.23 18.67
N ILE A 140 -15.52 -17.61 18.32
CA ILE A 140 -16.74 -18.34 17.95
C ILE A 140 -16.55 -19.00 16.58
N THR A 141 -16.15 -18.22 15.57
CA THR A 141 -15.86 -18.74 14.23
C THR A 141 -14.45 -19.32 14.19
N PRO A 142 -14.30 -20.60 13.80
CA PRO A 142 -12.97 -21.19 13.64
C PRO A 142 -12.14 -20.46 12.59
N LEU A 143 -10.87 -20.22 12.89
CA LEU A 143 -9.95 -19.76 11.85
C LEU A 143 -9.82 -20.83 10.75
N PRO A 144 -9.64 -20.43 9.51
CA PRO A 144 -9.31 -21.36 8.44
C PRO A 144 -8.07 -22.16 8.85
N ALA A 145 -8.16 -23.49 8.82
CA ALA A 145 -7.07 -24.36 9.24
C ALA A 145 -5.97 -24.38 8.15
N ALA A 146 -4.75 -23.99 8.46
CA ALA A 146 -3.62 -24.29 7.62
C ALA A 146 -3.37 -25.80 7.60
N LYS A 147 -3.22 -26.39 6.41
CA LYS A 147 -2.69 -27.75 6.27
C LYS A 147 -1.23 -27.65 5.91
N ASP A 148 -0.38 -28.17 6.79
CA ASP A 148 1.02 -28.39 6.44
C ASP A 148 1.12 -29.70 5.66
N GLU A 149 1.62 -29.65 4.44
CA GLU A 149 1.92 -30.81 3.63
C GLU A 149 3.43 -30.91 3.42
N ILE A 150 3.96 -32.12 3.56
CA ILE A 150 5.38 -32.34 3.28
C ILE A 150 5.48 -32.78 1.82
N VAL A 151 5.96 -31.89 0.96
CA VAL A 151 6.26 -32.15 -0.45
C VAL A 151 7.78 -32.13 -0.63
N ASP A 152 8.35 -33.24 -1.10
CA ASP A 152 9.79 -33.42 -1.34
C ASP A 152 10.68 -33.07 -0.11
N GLY A 153 10.22 -33.42 1.09
CA GLY A 153 10.96 -33.18 2.35
C GLY A 153 10.94 -31.74 2.84
N LYS A 154 10.19 -30.84 2.19
CA LYS A 154 9.93 -29.47 2.61
C LYS A 154 8.49 -29.34 3.13
N VAL A 155 8.33 -28.64 4.25
CA VAL A 155 7.00 -28.32 4.75
C VAL A 155 6.42 -27.22 3.85
N VAL A 156 5.39 -27.56 3.09
CA VAL A 156 4.59 -26.60 2.31
C VAL A 156 3.38 -26.24 3.15
N HIS A 157 3.32 -24.98 3.57
CA HIS A 157 2.18 -24.43 4.27
C HIS A 157 1.09 -24.10 3.25
N HIS A 158 0.09 -24.94 3.14
CA HIS A 158 -1.11 -24.59 2.37
C HIS A 158 -1.97 -23.65 3.23
N ALA A 159 -1.96 -22.36 2.89
CA ALA A 159 -2.96 -21.44 3.43
C ALA A 159 -4.34 -21.89 2.98
N THR A 160 -5.25 -22.08 3.93
CA THR A 160 -6.61 -22.56 3.63
C THR A 160 -7.50 -21.51 2.99
N LEU A 161 -7.09 -20.24 3.01
CA LEU A 161 -7.62 -19.17 2.18
C LEU A 161 -6.74 -19.03 0.93
N SER A 162 -6.91 -19.95 -0.03
CA SER A 162 -6.16 -19.90 -1.29
C SER A 162 -6.81 -19.02 -2.35
N ASP A 163 -8.13 -18.85 -2.28
CA ASP A 163 -8.88 -17.98 -3.18
C ASP A 163 -8.60 -16.50 -2.87
N PRO A 164 -8.03 -15.73 -3.83
CA PRO A 164 -7.66 -14.34 -3.60
C PRO A 164 -8.86 -13.46 -3.21
N GLU A 165 -10.03 -13.68 -3.80
CA GLU A 165 -11.20 -12.86 -3.49
C GLU A 165 -11.69 -13.08 -2.06
N THR A 166 -11.75 -14.32 -1.62
CA THR A 166 -12.07 -14.66 -0.22
C THR A 166 -11.05 -14.03 0.73
N ARG A 167 -9.76 -14.04 0.41
CA ARG A 167 -8.71 -13.37 1.19
C ARG A 167 -8.95 -11.86 1.31
N TYR A 168 -9.37 -11.21 0.24
CA TYR A 168 -9.66 -9.77 0.26
C TYR A 168 -10.92 -9.46 1.06
N ARG A 169 -12.00 -10.22 0.89
CA ARG A 169 -13.28 -10.04 1.61
C ARG A 169 -13.15 -10.35 3.12
N GLN A 170 -12.36 -11.37 3.46
CA GLN A 170 -12.10 -11.78 4.84
C GLN A 170 -10.65 -11.46 5.25
N ARG A 171 -10.18 -10.26 4.95
CA ARG A 171 -8.79 -9.84 5.22
C ARG A 171 -8.38 -10.03 6.68
N TYR A 172 -9.28 -9.84 7.63
CA TYR A 172 -9.05 -10.12 9.05
C TYR A 172 -8.73 -11.59 9.33
N ALA A 173 -9.32 -12.52 8.59
CA ALA A 173 -9.02 -13.94 8.69
C ALA A 173 -7.69 -14.28 7.96
N ASP A 174 -7.46 -13.71 6.78
CA ASP A 174 -6.19 -13.81 6.04
C ASP A 174 -5.02 -13.34 6.91
N LEU A 175 -5.10 -12.14 7.47
CA LEU A 175 -4.09 -11.60 8.38
C LEU A 175 -3.89 -12.45 9.64
N ALA A 176 -4.94 -13.12 10.12
CA ALA A 176 -4.84 -13.98 11.30
C ALA A 176 -4.07 -15.28 11.04
N VAL A 177 -4.03 -15.79 9.79
CA VAL A 177 -3.43 -17.10 9.47
C VAL A 177 -2.23 -17.00 8.53
N ASN A 178 -2.03 -15.88 7.86
CA ASN A 178 -1.00 -15.70 6.83
C ASN A 178 0.02 -14.63 7.23
N ASP A 179 1.23 -15.08 7.58
CA ASP A 179 2.34 -14.18 7.94
C ASP A 179 2.81 -13.32 6.76
N GLU A 180 2.76 -13.86 5.54
CA GLU A 180 3.15 -13.13 4.33
C GLU A 180 2.24 -11.92 4.11
N ALA A 181 0.92 -12.09 4.31
CA ALA A 181 -0.02 -10.98 4.23
C ALA A 181 0.29 -9.89 5.27
N ARG A 182 0.60 -10.27 6.52
CA ARG A 182 1.04 -9.31 7.55
C ARG A 182 2.34 -8.59 7.17
N ASN A 183 3.27 -9.29 6.57
CA ASN A 183 4.57 -8.73 6.17
C ASN A 183 4.45 -7.70 5.06
N ILE A 184 3.52 -7.87 4.10
CA ILE A 184 3.23 -6.87 3.08
C ILE A 184 2.90 -5.51 3.73
N PHE A 185 2.00 -5.51 4.72
CA PHE A 185 1.58 -4.26 5.38
C PHE A 185 2.63 -3.68 6.33
N ARG A 186 3.48 -4.52 6.94
CA ARG A 186 4.67 -4.04 7.67
C ARG A 186 5.66 -3.37 6.72
N THR A 187 5.92 -3.98 5.57
CA THR A 187 6.77 -3.42 4.52
C THR A 187 6.20 -2.11 3.98
N ARG A 188 4.90 -2.04 3.71
CA ARG A 188 4.22 -0.80 3.32
C ARG A 188 4.44 0.33 4.33
N THR A 189 4.29 0.04 5.62
CA THR A 189 4.56 1.02 6.68
C THR A 189 6.03 1.45 6.70
N ALA A 190 6.95 0.51 6.48
CA ALA A 190 8.38 0.83 6.42
C ALA A 190 8.72 1.72 5.21
N ILE A 191 8.10 1.46 4.04
CA ILE A 191 8.21 2.30 2.83
C ILE A 191 7.78 3.74 3.13
N ILE A 192 6.58 3.94 3.66
CA ILE A 192 6.06 5.28 3.98
C ILE A 192 7.01 6.02 4.93
N ARG A 193 7.45 5.36 5.99
CA ARG A 193 8.40 5.95 6.95
C ARG A 193 9.77 6.27 6.34
N ALA A 194 10.25 5.48 5.39
CA ALA A 194 11.50 5.75 4.69
C ALA A 194 11.37 6.98 3.78
N LEU A 195 10.25 7.11 3.07
CA LEU A 195 9.93 8.29 2.25
C LEU A 195 9.86 9.56 3.10
N GLN A 196 9.13 9.52 4.21
CA GLN A 196 9.02 10.66 5.16
C GLN A 196 10.41 11.07 5.65
N ARG A 197 11.21 10.13 6.18
CA ARG A 197 12.59 10.45 6.64
C ARG A 197 13.48 11.04 5.55
N PHE A 198 13.34 10.55 4.31
CA PHE A 198 14.10 11.08 3.18
C PHE A 198 13.70 12.53 2.90
N LEU A 199 12.40 12.82 2.83
CA LEU A 199 11.89 14.17 2.54
C LEU A 199 12.20 15.14 3.67
N ASP A 200 12.01 14.74 4.93
CA ASP A 200 12.36 15.55 6.10
C ASP A 200 13.86 15.93 6.11
N LYS A 201 14.74 14.96 5.77
CA LYS A 201 16.18 15.21 5.65
C LYS A 201 16.54 16.18 4.52
N HIS A 202 15.66 16.36 3.54
CA HIS A 202 15.82 17.29 2.43
C HIS A 202 15.02 18.58 2.65
N ASP A 203 14.66 18.90 3.90
CA ASP A 203 13.96 20.11 4.34
C ASP A 203 12.56 20.30 3.72
N PHE A 204 11.87 19.20 3.37
CA PHE A 204 10.46 19.26 3.02
C PHE A 204 9.59 19.27 4.27
N ILE A 205 8.48 20.01 4.20
CA ILE A 205 7.48 20.10 5.25
C ILE A 205 6.28 19.23 4.88
N GLU A 206 5.90 18.28 5.74
CA GLU A 206 4.66 17.52 5.58
C GLU A 206 3.45 18.41 5.87
N VAL A 207 2.48 18.40 5.00
CA VAL A 207 1.27 19.23 5.10
C VAL A 207 0.03 18.38 4.83
N GLU A 208 -1.12 18.89 5.24
CA GLU A 208 -2.43 18.31 4.94
C GLU A 208 -3.27 19.35 4.20
N THR A 209 -3.84 18.94 3.06
CA THR A 209 -4.72 19.77 2.23
C THR A 209 -6.13 19.19 2.16
N PRO A 210 -7.16 19.95 1.74
CA PRO A 210 -8.53 19.48 1.78
C PRO A 210 -8.79 18.25 0.91
N ILE A 211 -9.43 17.23 1.51
CA ILE A 211 -9.98 16.08 0.78
C ILE A 211 -11.28 16.48 0.07
N LEU A 212 -12.14 17.25 0.75
CA LEU A 212 -13.38 17.79 0.17
C LEU A 212 -13.08 19.12 -0.49
N GLN A 213 -13.25 19.19 -1.80
CA GLN A 213 -12.90 20.34 -2.61
C GLN A 213 -14.13 20.89 -3.35
N PRO A 214 -14.28 22.23 -3.47
CA PRO A 214 -15.36 22.81 -4.25
C PRO A 214 -15.15 22.63 -5.76
N ILE A 215 -13.91 22.49 -6.20
CA ILE A 215 -13.50 22.22 -7.59
C ILE A 215 -12.39 21.19 -7.53
N TYR A 216 -12.49 20.15 -8.35
CA TYR A 216 -11.45 19.13 -8.49
C TYR A 216 -10.43 19.52 -9.56
N GLY A 217 -9.21 19.00 -9.48
CA GLY A 217 -8.17 19.27 -10.48
C GLY A 217 -6.81 18.66 -10.10
N GLY A 218 -5.80 18.90 -10.93
CA GLY A 218 -4.44 18.39 -10.74
C GLY A 218 -4.17 17.02 -11.36
N ALA A 219 -5.19 16.36 -11.93
CA ALA A 219 -5.04 15.09 -12.62
C ALA A 219 -6.13 14.93 -13.69
N ALA A 220 -5.90 14.03 -14.65
CA ALA A 220 -6.89 13.55 -15.58
C ALA A 220 -7.65 12.38 -14.95
N ALA A 221 -8.80 12.65 -14.30
CA ALA A 221 -9.60 11.64 -13.62
C ALA A 221 -11.01 12.14 -13.29
N ARG A 222 -11.97 11.22 -13.20
CA ARG A 222 -13.33 11.56 -12.74
C ARG A 222 -13.38 11.62 -11.21
N PRO A 223 -13.96 12.67 -10.60
CA PRO A 223 -14.14 12.76 -9.16
C PRO A 223 -15.32 11.93 -8.66
N PHE A 224 -15.32 11.59 -7.38
CA PHE A 224 -16.55 11.30 -6.64
C PHE A 224 -17.14 12.62 -6.14
N SER A 225 -18.46 12.80 -6.28
CA SER A 225 -19.17 13.96 -5.74
C SER A 225 -19.89 13.63 -4.44
N THR A 226 -20.07 14.63 -3.59
CA THR A 226 -20.86 14.57 -2.37
C THR A 226 -21.56 15.90 -2.11
N PHE A 227 -22.45 15.97 -1.12
CA PHE A 227 -23.22 17.15 -0.83
C PHE A 227 -23.12 17.54 0.64
N HIS A 228 -22.77 18.81 0.90
CA HIS A 228 -22.74 19.37 2.24
C HIS A 228 -24.13 19.89 2.62
N ASN A 229 -24.87 19.12 3.43
CA ASN A 229 -26.27 19.38 3.75
C ASN A 229 -26.53 20.78 4.36
N GLN A 230 -25.68 21.25 5.27
CA GLN A 230 -25.89 22.52 5.95
C GLN A 230 -25.54 23.73 5.09
N LEU A 231 -24.51 23.62 4.25
CA LEU A 231 -24.09 24.70 3.35
C LEU A 231 -24.81 24.66 2.00
N HIS A 232 -25.61 23.62 1.74
CA HIS A 232 -26.27 23.37 0.46
C HIS A 232 -25.31 23.44 -0.73
N GLN A 233 -24.14 22.84 -0.59
CA GLN A 233 -23.05 22.91 -1.55
C GLN A 233 -22.64 21.51 -2.02
N GLU A 234 -22.48 21.35 -3.32
CA GLU A 234 -21.81 20.19 -3.91
C GLU A 234 -20.31 20.29 -3.68
N LEU A 235 -19.68 19.17 -3.31
CA LEU A 235 -18.26 19.03 -3.11
C LEU A 235 -17.77 17.78 -3.82
N PHE A 236 -16.48 17.77 -4.13
CA PHE A 236 -15.81 16.64 -4.77
C PHE A 236 -14.74 16.06 -3.83
N LEU A 237 -14.59 14.76 -3.83
CA LEU A 237 -13.39 14.13 -3.27
C LEU A 237 -12.21 14.41 -4.20
N ARG A 238 -11.09 14.84 -3.64
CA ARG A 238 -9.90 15.21 -4.42
C ARG A 238 -9.39 14.05 -5.28
N ILE A 239 -8.92 14.37 -6.46
CA ILE A 239 -8.27 13.45 -7.40
C ILE A 239 -6.73 13.58 -7.39
N SER A 240 -6.19 14.63 -6.78
CA SER A 240 -4.77 14.97 -6.60
C SER A 240 -4.63 16.06 -5.54
N PHE A 241 -3.45 16.20 -4.95
CA PHE A 241 -3.08 17.30 -4.04
C PHE A 241 -2.55 18.53 -4.79
N GLU A 242 -2.19 18.41 -6.04
CA GLU A 242 -1.37 19.31 -6.85
C GLU A 242 -1.71 20.79 -6.67
N LEU A 243 -2.96 21.16 -6.98
CA LEU A 243 -3.34 22.58 -7.01
C LEU A 243 -3.29 23.25 -5.63
N TYR A 244 -3.50 22.48 -4.55
CA TYR A 244 -3.37 22.99 -3.19
C TYR A 244 -1.92 23.10 -2.74
N LEU A 245 -1.07 22.13 -3.08
CA LEU A 245 0.36 22.18 -2.76
C LEU A 245 1.07 23.33 -3.50
N LYS A 246 0.68 23.62 -4.75
CA LYS A 246 1.15 24.78 -5.50
C LYS A 246 0.75 26.11 -4.86
N ARG A 247 -0.46 26.22 -4.28
CA ARG A 247 -0.86 27.40 -3.50
C ARG A 247 0.05 27.63 -2.29
N LEU A 248 0.60 26.57 -1.68
CA LEU A 248 1.55 26.70 -0.58
C LEU A 248 2.90 27.26 -1.05
N LEU A 249 3.35 26.93 -2.28
CA LEU A 249 4.54 27.58 -2.86
C LEU A 249 4.33 29.09 -3.05
N VAL A 250 3.15 29.50 -3.53
CA VAL A 250 2.77 30.91 -3.60
C VAL A 250 2.76 31.54 -2.20
N GLY A 251 2.35 30.78 -1.19
CA GLY A 251 2.33 31.21 0.23
C GLY A 251 3.70 31.30 0.90
N GLY A 252 4.78 30.93 0.18
CA GLY A 252 6.16 31.06 0.67
C GLY A 252 6.74 29.80 1.31
N PHE A 253 6.13 28.63 1.15
CA PHE A 253 6.76 27.36 1.48
C PHE A 253 7.63 26.90 0.32
N ASP A 254 8.93 26.76 0.52
CA ASP A 254 9.86 26.37 -0.56
C ASP A 254 9.78 24.86 -0.90
N ARG A 255 9.46 24.01 0.07
CA ARG A 255 9.39 22.55 -0.09
C ARG A 255 8.27 21.97 0.76
N VAL A 256 7.30 21.37 0.09
CA VAL A 256 6.14 20.76 0.76
C VAL A 256 5.89 19.36 0.20
N TYR A 257 5.37 18.46 1.04
CA TYR A 257 4.86 17.18 0.60
C TYR A 257 3.61 16.77 1.36
N GLU A 258 2.80 15.92 0.73
CA GLU A 258 1.66 15.27 1.38
C GLU A 258 1.66 13.79 1.00
N ILE A 259 1.41 12.92 1.99
CA ILE A 259 1.10 11.49 1.78
C ILE A 259 -0.34 11.26 2.23
N GLY A 260 -1.21 10.91 1.30
CA GLY A 260 -2.62 10.76 1.62
C GLY A 260 -3.40 9.98 0.57
N ARG A 261 -4.73 10.03 0.71
CA ARG A 261 -5.65 9.37 -0.21
C ARG A 261 -6.12 10.33 -1.29
N ASP A 262 -6.08 9.83 -2.52
CA ASP A 262 -6.80 10.38 -3.66
C ASP A 262 -7.91 9.44 -4.11
N PHE A 263 -8.91 9.99 -4.77
CA PHE A 263 -10.15 9.30 -5.11
C PHE A 263 -10.45 9.51 -6.58
N ARG A 264 -10.49 8.43 -7.37
CA ARG A 264 -10.80 8.47 -8.79
C ARG A 264 -11.95 7.52 -9.10
N ASN A 265 -13.03 8.05 -9.65
CA ASN A 265 -14.24 7.29 -9.98
C ASN A 265 -14.09 6.58 -11.32
N GLU A 266 -13.16 5.64 -11.34
CA GLU A 266 -12.74 4.88 -12.51
C GLU A 266 -12.95 3.37 -12.31
N GLY A 267 -12.67 2.60 -13.36
CA GLY A 267 -12.76 1.14 -13.31
C GLY A 267 -11.73 0.50 -12.37
N VAL A 268 -12.14 -0.55 -11.69
CA VAL A 268 -11.26 -1.35 -10.80
C VAL A 268 -10.48 -2.36 -11.62
N SER A 269 -9.16 -2.39 -11.47
CA SER A 269 -8.28 -3.34 -12.15
C SER A 269 -7.19 -3.91 -11.20
N PHE A 270 -6.27 -4.69 -11.74
CA PHE A 270 -5.14 -5.19 -10.95
C PHE A 270 -4.19 -4.06 -10.51
N LYS A 271 -4.14 -2.91 -11.19
CA LYS A 271 -3.30 -1.75 -10.90
C LYS A 271 -4.08 -0.48 -10.49
N HIS A 272 -5.43 -0.53 -10.42
CA HIS A 272 -6.29 0.60 -10.08
C HIS A 272 -7.31 0.23 -9.00
N ASN A 273 -7.45 1.11 -8.02
CA ASN A 273 -8.45 1.07 -6.96
C ASN A 273 -9.07 2.48 -6.83
N PRO A 274 -10.39 2.62 -6.60
CA PRO A 274 -11.06 3.93 -6.58
C PRO A 274 -10.49 4.91 -5.56
N GLU A 275 -9.95 4.42 -4.46
CA GLU A 275 -9.15 5.17 -3.50
C GLU A 275 -7.77 4.54 -3.38
N PHE A 276 -6.73 5.34 -3.41
CA PHE A 276 -5.34 4.89 -3.35
C PHE A 276 -4.48 5.89 -2.59
N THR A 277 -3.29 5.45 -2.15
CA THR A 277 -2.36 6.34 -1.45
C THR A 277 -1.32 6.88 -2.41
N GLN A 278 -1.19 8.19 -2.42
CA GLN A 278 -0.22 8.92 -3.22
C GLN A 278 0.73 9.73 -2.33
N LEU A 279 1.95 9.91 -2.78
CA LEU A 279 2.88 10.93 -2.31
C LEU A 279 2.96 11.98 -3.41
N GLU A 280 2.71 13.24 -3.07
CA GLU A 280 3.11 14.36 -3.92
C GLU A 280 4.05 15.28 -3.15
N PHE A 281 5.03 15.86 -3.85
CA PHE A 281 5.86 16.92 -3.30
C PHE A 281 6.16 17.99 -4.34
N TYR A 282 6.36 19.22 -3.86
CA TYR A 282 6.68 20.38 -4.69
C TYR A 282 7.89 21.12 -4.10
N MET A 283 8.80 21.54 -4.98
CA MET A 283 10.04 22.18 -4.61
C MET A 283 10.27 23.44 -5.45
N ALA A 284 10.31 24.59 -4.77
CA ALA A 284 10.68 25.85 -5.38
C ALA A 284 12.13 25.83 -5.85
N TYR A 285 12.41 26.58 -6.92
CA TYR A 285 13.73 26.71 -7.53
C TYR A 285 14.31 25.37 -8.02
N ALA A 286 13.45 24.49 -8.47
CA ALA A 286 13.77 23.21 -9.09
C ALA A 286 13.11 23.10 -10.47
N ASP A 287 13.74 22.31 -11.33
CA ASP A 287 13.22 21.85 -12.60
C ASP A 287 13.06 20.32 -12.61
N TYR A 288 12.55 19.77 -13.71
CA TYR A 288 12.33 18.34 -13.83
C TYR A 288 13.62 17.49 -13.76
N GLU A 289 14.78 18.04 -14.18
CA GLU A 289 16.06 17.32 -14.09
C GLU A 289 16.50 17.17 -12.63
N LYS A 290 16.34 18.22 -11.83
CA LYS A 290 16.61 18.17 -10.39
C LYS A 290 15.67 17.20 -9.68
N ILE A 291 14.39 17.16 -10.08
CA ILE A 291 13.42 16.20 -9.54
C ILE A 291 13.76 14.77 -9.96
N MET A 292 14.25 14.52 -11.20
CA MET A 292 14.76 13.18 -11.59
C MET A 292 15.85 12.69 -10.63
N GLY A 293 16.84 13.52 -10.38
CA GLY A 293 17.94 13.17 -9.46
C GLY A 293 17.50 12.95 -8.03
N LEU A 294 16.50 13.72 -7.54
CA LEU A 294 15.91 13.53 -6.22
C LEU A 294 15.10 12.22 -6.14
N THR A 295 14.35 11.91 -7.18
CA THR A 295 13.57 10.66 -7.31
C THR A 295 14.47 9.42 -7.25
N GLU A 296 15.56 9.42 -8.03
CA GLU A 296 16.55 8.34 -8.01
C GLU A 296 17.12 8.11 -6.61
N GLN A 297 17.55 9.18 -5.93
CA GLN A 297 18.10 9.11 -4.57
C GLN A 297 17.06 8.63 -3.54
N MET A 298 15.84 9.13 -3.64
CA MET A 298 14.73 8.77 -2.74
C MET A 298 14.42 7.27 -2.84
N LEU A 299 14.22 6.76 -4.04
CA LEU A 299 13.84 5.36 -4.24
C LEU A 299 15.00 4.40 -3.95
N ALA A 300 16.24 4.77 -4.26
CA ALA A 300 17.42 4.00 -3.84
C ALA A 300 17.51 3.92 -2.31
N THR A 301 17.29 5.05 -1.60
CA THR A 301 17.28 5.08 -0.12
C THR A 301 16.16 4.20 0.46
N VAL A 302 14.96 4.25 -0.12
CA VAL A 302 13.85 3.38 0.30
C VAL A 302 14.22 1.90 0.14
N CYS A 303 14.82 1.52 -0.97
CA CYS A 303 15.27 0.12 -1.17
C CYS A 303 16.34 -0.29 -0.13
N ASP A 304 17.33 0.57 0.11
CA ASP A 304 18.40 0.31 1.10
C ASP A 304 17.82 0.15 2.52
N GLU A 305 16.88 1.03 2.94
CA GLU A 305 16.30 0.98 4.28
C GLU A 305 15.29 -0.16 4.47
N VAL A 306 14.49 -0.48 3.45
CA VAL A 306 13.37 -1.43 3.56
C VAL A 306 13.80 -2.86 3.22
N LEU A 307 14.60 -3.03 2.17
CA LEU A 307 15.03 -4.34 1.67
C LEU A 307 16.48 -4.68 2.06
N GLY A 308 17.28 -3.69 2.47
CA GLY A 308 18.71 -3.84 2.68
C GLY A 308 19.53 -4.06 1.39
N LYS A 309 18.91 -3.85 0.23
CA LYS A 309 19.51 -4.02 -1.10
C LYS A 309 18.67 -3.33 -2.16
N ARG A 310 19.26 -3.00 -3.30
CA ARG A 310 18.58 -2.33 -4.42
C ARG A 310 18.08 -3.27 -5.53
N THR A 311 18.29 -4.58 -5.37
CA THR A 311 17.82 -5.60 -6.32
C THR A 311 16.72 -6.44 -5.69
N PHE A 312 15.67 -6.72 -6.46
CA PHE A 312 14.55 -7.57 -6.03
C PHE A 312 13.90 -8.24 -7.24
N ILE A 313 13.05 -9.23 -6.99
CA ILE A 313 12.30 -9.91 -8.06
C ILE A 313 10.88 -9.34 -8.11
N PHE A 314 10.45 -8.93 -9.29
CA PHE A 314 9.08 -8.56 -9.58
C PHE A 314 8.63 -9.25 -10.86
N ASP A 315 7.50 -9.96 -10.82
CA ASP A 315 6.94 -10.74 -11.94
C ASP A 315 7.97 -11.67 -12.62
N GLY A 316 8.82 -12.34 -11.82
CA GLY A 316 9.86 -13.24 -12.31
C GLY A 316 11.09 -12.55 -12.91
N GLN A 317 11.11 -11.22 -12.99
CA GLN A 317 12.21 -10.41 -13.51
C GLN A 317 13.02 -9.83 -12.35
N GLU A 318 14.35 -9.84 -12.46
CA GLU A 318 15.21 -9.09 -11.53
C GLU A 318 15.20 -7.62 -11.89
N ILE A 319 14.80 -6.79 -10.92
CA ILE A 319 14.80 -5.33 -11.01
C ILE A 319 16.00 -4.80 -10.21
N ASN A 320 16.75 -3.89 -10.83
CA ASN A 320 17.87 -3.20 -10.17
C ASN A 320 17.58 -1.70 -10.10
N MET A 321 17.44 -1.18 -8.86
CA MET A 321 17.18 0.25 -8.58
C MET A 321 18.45 1.09 -8.40
N ASP A 322 19.61 0.60 -8.85
CA ASP A 322 20.84 1.39 -8.85
C ASP A 322 20.71 2.62 -9.75
N ILE A 323 21.35 3.70 -9.35
CA ILE A 323 21.35 4.98 -10.07
C ILE A 323 22.65 5.14 -10.90
N PRO A 324 22.61 5.83 -12.03
CA PRO A 324 21.46 6.53 -12.64
C PRO A 324 20.50 5.58 -13.39
N TRP A 325 19.21 5.95 -13.43
CA TRP A 325 18.22 5.23 -14.24
C TRP A 325 18.40 5.53 -15.73
N ARG A 326 17.90 4.63 -16.57
CA ARG A 326 17.82 4.85 -18.01
C ARG A 326 16.93 6.05 -18.33
N ARG A 327 17.34 6.90 -19.26
CA ARG A 327 16.60 8.06 -19.74
C ARG A 327 16.31 7.89 -21.22
N VAL A 328 15.03 8.00 -21.60
CA VAL A 328 14.55 7.85 -22.97
C VAL A 328 13.71 9.08 -23.32
N GLU A 329 14.12 9.84 -24.31
CA GLU A 329 13.30 10.92 -24.84
C GLU A 329 12.07 10.33 -25.52
N LEU A 330 10.88 10.82 -25.16
CA LEU A 330 9.60 10.19 -25.51
C LEU A 330 9.40 10.08 -27.03
N ARG A 331 9.66 11.15 -27.79
CA ARG A 331 9.56 11.14 -29.26
C ARG A 331 10.43 10.07 -29.88
N GLN A 332 11.69 10.00 -29.44
CA GLN A 332 12.64 9.01 -29.96
C GLN A 332 12.19 7.59 -29.60
N GLY A 333 11.74 7.38 -28.36
CA GLY A 333 11.24 6.07 -27.92
C GLY A 333 10.05 5.59 -28.75
N ILE A 334 9.07 6.47 -29.01
CA ILE A 334 7.90 6.14 -29.85
C ILE A 334 8.35 5.85 -31.30
N LEU A 335 9.23 6.69 -31.83
CA LEU A 335 9.73 6.52 -33.20
C LEU A 335 10.48 5.18 -33.39
N GLU A 336 11.32 4.81 -32.43
CA GLU A 336 12.06 3.54 -32.45
C GLU A 336 11.13 2.33 -32.31
N ALA A 337 10.11 2.44 -31.46
CA ALA A 337 9.19 1.32 -31.21
C ALA A 337 8.15 1.12 -32.31
N THR A 338 7.71 2.20 -32.96
CA THR A 338 6.53 2.18 -33.85
C THR A 338 6.78 2.65 -35.29
N GLY A 339 7.88 3.37 -35.52
CA GLY A 339 8.16 4.05 -36.79
C GLY A 339 7.36 5.36 -36.98
N VAL A 340 6.58 5.80 -35.98
CA VAL A 340 5.75 7.01 -36.05
C VAL A 340 6.45 8.17 -35.34
N ASP A 341 6.73 9.26 -36.08
CA ASP A 341 7.19 10.50 -35.49
C ASP A 341 5.98 11.37 -35.11
N ILE A 342 5.64 11.45 -33.84
CA ILE A 342 4.44 12.17 -33.35
C ILE A 342 4.44 13.68 -33.68
N TYR A 343 5.62 14.30 -33.90
CA TYR A 343 5.71 15.72 -34.25
C TYR A 343 5.64 15.99 -35.76
N ALA A 344 5.76 14.96 -36.60
CA ALA A 344 5.49 15.08 -38.03
C ALA A 344 4.00 15.20 -38.38
N TYR A 345 3.10 14.89 -37.42
CA TYR A 345 1.66 14.86 -37.55
C TYR A 345 0.99 15.78 -36.53
N PRO A 346 0.63 17.03 -36.90
CA PRO A 346 0.25 18.05 -35.93
C PRO A 346 -1.20 17.91 -35.42
N ASP A 347 -2.06 17.18 -36.12
CA ASP A 347 -3.46 16.99 -35.77
C ASP A 347 -3.83 15.51 -35.57
N ALA A 348 -4.98 15.24 -34.97
CA ALA A 348 -5.43 13.91 -34.63
C ALA A 348 -5.62 13.01 -35.84
N GLU A 349 -6.20 13.53 -36.94
CA GLU A 349 -6.48 12.75 -38.14
C GLU A 349 -5.17 12.33 -38.83
N ALA A 350 -4.22 13.26 -38.98
CA ALA A 350 -2.93 12.95 -39.60
C ALA A 350 -2.14 11.91 -38.79
N LEU A 351 -2.16 12.01 -37.44
CA LEU A 351 -1.53 11.05 -36.58
C LEU A 351 -2.22 9.67 -36.66
N TYR A 352 -3.56 9.64 -36.62
CA TYR A 352 -4.35 8.42 -36.75
C TYR A 352 -4.00 7.67 -38.06
N GLN A 353 -3.98 8.38 -39.19
CA GLN A 353 -3.62 7.79 -40.49
C GLN A 353 -2.17 7.29 -40.53
N ALA A 354 -1.25 8.02 -39.90
CA ALA A 354 0.15 7.60 -39.78
C ALA A 354 0.30 6.31 -38.97
N MET A 355 -0.43 6.20 -37.85
CA MET A 355 -0.46 4.99 -37.03
C MET A 355 -1.02 3.80 -37.82
N GLN A 356 -2.14 3.98 -38.54
CA GLN A 356 -2.70 2.94 -39.40
C GLN A 356 -1.71 2.49 -40.49
N LYS A 357 -1.02 3.45 -41.14
CA LYS A 357 -0.03 3.17 -42.19
C LYS A 357 1.20 2.42 -41.61
N ALA A 358 1.54 2.65 -40.35
CA ALA A 358 2.56 1.92 -39.63
C ALA A 358 2.10 0.51 -39.18
N GLY A 359 0.86 0.11 -39.51
CA GLY A 359 0.31 -1.21 -39.11
C GLY A 359 -0.22 -1.27 -37.69
N LEU A 360 -0.37 -0.11 -37.03
CA LEU A 360 -0.97 0.00 -35.70
C LEU A 360 -2.50 0.05 -35.79
N ASN A 361 -3.19 -0.17 -34.69
CA ASN A 361 -4.65 -0.22 -34.66
C ASN A 361 -5.26 0.86 -33.73
N PRO A 362 -5.08 2.18 -34.05
CA PRO A 362 -5.61 3.27 -33.23
C PRO A 362 -7.14 3.29 -33.26
N LYS A 363 -7.75 3.79 -32.20
CA LYS A 363 -9.22 4.03 -32.17
C LYS A 363 -9.55 5.29 -32.97
N GLU A 364 -10.59 5.18 -33.82
CA GLU A 364 -11.09 6.30 -34.63
C GLU A 364 -11.73 7.39 -33.75
N GLY A 365 -11.60 8.66 -34.18
CA GLY A 365 -12.24 9.81 -33.54
C GLY A 365 -11.60 10.24 -32.20
N GLN A 366 -10.45 9.70 -31.84
CA GLN A 366 -9.76 10.10 -30.61
C GLN A 366 -8.99 11.40 -30.79
N PRO A 367 -8.95 12.28 -29.74
CA PRO A 367 -8.05 13.42 -29.69
C PRO A 367 -6.59 12.97 -29.84
N ARG A 368 -5.74 13.88 -30.36
CA ARG A 368 -4.31 13.61 -30.58
C ARG A 368 -3.58 13.15 -29.31
N GLY A 369 -3.91 13.73 -28.15
CA GLY A 369 -3.36 13.33 -26.86
C GLY A 369 -3.61 11.85 -26.56
N LYS A 370 -4.86 11.39 -26.68
CA LYS A 370 -5.23 9.98 -26.44
C LYS A 370 -4.57 8.99 -27.42
N LEU A 371 -4.30 9.41 -28.65
CA LEU A 371 -3.53 8.62 -29.61
C LEU A 371 -2.06 8.46 -29.15
N ILE A 372 -1.46 9.54 -28.63
CA ILE A 372 -0.09 9.50 -28.09
C ILE A 372 -0.03 8.63 -26.84
N ASP A 373 -0.98 8.77 -25.92
CA ASP A 373 -1.06 7.94 -24.70
C ASP A 373 -1.18 6.45 -25.04
N SER A 374 -1.95 6.11 -26.09
CA SER A 374 -2.01 4.72 -26.56
C SER A 374 -0.67 4.20 -27.09
N LEU A 375 0.12 5.04 -27.77
CA LEU A 375 1.48 4.66 -28.21
C LEU A 375 2.42 4.43 -27.02
N ILE A 376 2.32 5.22 -25.97
CA ILE A 376 3.10 5.04 -24.73
C ILE A 376 2.70 3.74 -24.03
N GLY A 377 1.41 3.57 -23.78
CA GLY A 377 0.86 2.44 -23.01
C GLY A 377 1.04 1.09 -23.72
N ASP A 378 0.91 1.06 -25.04
CA ASP A 378 1.00 -0.19 -25.79
C ASP A 378 2.45 -0.58 -26.17
N PHE A 379 3.35 0.41 -26.36
CA PHE A 379 4.67 0.13 -26.96
C PHE A 379 5.85 0.51 -26.07
N LEU A 380 5.73 1.45 -25.13
CA LEU A 380 6.85 1.86 -24.27
C LEU A 380 6.72 1.32 -22.84
N GLU A 381 5.58 1.53 -22.19
CA GLU A 381 5.35 1.11 -20.80
C GLU A 381 5.71 -0.37 -20.56
N PRO A 382 5.19 -1.36 -21.35
CA PRO A 382 5.48 -2.78 -21.11
C PRO A 382 6.95 -3.15 -21.27
N ASN A 383 7.73 -2.35 -21.98
CA ASN A 383 9.16 -2.55 -22.23
C ASN A 383 10.07 -1.88 -21.21
N CYS A 384 9.54 -1.01 -20.33
CA CYS A 384 10.27 -0.37 -19.25
C CYS A 384 10.37 -1.28 -18.01
N ILE A 385 11.01 -2.45 -18.16
CA ILE A 385 11.19 -3.41 -17.05
C ILE A 385 12.16 -2.85 -16.02
N GLN A 386 13.37 -2.40 -16.44
CA GLN A 386 14.31 -1.75 -15.56
C GLN A 386 13.91 -0.28 -15.35
N PRO A 387 14.28 0.33 -14.20
CA PRO A 387 13.96 1.72 -13.92
C PRO A 387 14.32 2.64 -15.08
N THR A 388 13.31 3.31 -15.64
CA THR A 388 13.46 4.13 -16.84
C THR A 388 12.63 5.40 -16.70
N PHE A 389 13.21 6.55 -16.98
CA PHE A 389 12.50 7.79 -17.20
C PHE A 389 12.20 7.97 -18.69
N LEU A 390 10.91 8.13 -19.02
CA LEU A 390 10.48 8.69 -20.29
C LEU A 390 10.33 10.21 -20.06
N TYR A 391 10.95 11.05 -20.87
CA TYR A 391 10.96 12.49 -20.63
C TYR A 391 10.70 13.29 -21.91
N ASP A 392 10.42 14.60 -21.76
CA ASP A 392 10.07 15.50 -22.85
C ASP A 392 8.73 15.15 -23.51
N TYR A 393 7.68 15.24 -22.70
CA TYR A 393 6.31 14.93 -23.11
C TYR A 393 5.72 16.00 -24.02
N PRO A 394 4.73 15.63 -24.88
CA PRO A 394 3.97 16.60 -25.64
C PRO A 394 3.13 17.50 -24.75
N ARG A 395 3.00 18.77 -25.15
CA ARG A 395 2.15 19.75 -24.49
C ARG A 395 0.68 19.31 -24.45
N ASP A 396 0.22 18.59 -25.47
CA ASP A 396 -1.18 18.16 -25.63
C ASP A 396 -1.72 17.33 -24.44
N ILE A 397 -0.85 16.60 -23.78
CA ILE A 397 -1.17 15.71 -22.64
C ILE A 397 -0.55 16.20 -21.32
N SER A 398 -0.18 17.48 -21.24
CA SER A 398 0.56 18.01 -20.09
C SER A 398 0.15 19.46 -19.77
N PRO A 399 -1.12 19.70 -19.36
CA PRO A 399 -1.65 21.06 -19.22
C PRO A 399 -1.02 21.88 -18.10
N LEU A 400 -0.43 21.22 -17.09
CA LEU A 400 0.14 21.86 -15.90
C LEU A 400 1.65 21.98 -15.92
N ALA A 401 2.31 21.37 -16.94
CA ALA A 401 3.76 21.37 -17.10
C ALA A 401 4.25 22.55 -17.94
N LYS A 402 5.43 23.09 -17.63
CA LYS A 402 6.04 24.22 -18.32
C LYS A 402 6.65 23.81 -19.67
N ASN A 403 6.49 24.66 -20.68
CA ASN A 403 7.11 24.43 -21.99
C ASN A 403 8.64 24.39 -21.89
N LYS A 404 9.26 23.48 -22.64
CA LYS A 404 10.70 23.41 -22.79
C LYS A 404 11.22 24.65 -23.52
N PRO A 405 12.28 25.33 -23.03
CA PRO A 405 12.83 26.48 -23.69
C PRO A 405 13.16 26.20 -25.15
N GLY A 406 12.68 27.08 -26.05
CA GLY A 406 12.93 26.97 -27.51
C GLY A 406 12.04 25.95 -28.26
N ASN A 407 11.20 25.20 -27.57
CA ASN A 407 10.25 24.28 -28.21
C ASN A 407 8.86 24.30 -27.53
N PRO A 408 7.88 25.05 -28.06
CA PRO A 408 6.57 25.20 -27.44
C PRO A 408 5.67 23.94 -27.54
N GLN A 409 6.05 22.93 -28.31
CA GLN A 409 5.30 21.68 -28.46
C GLN A 409 5.67 20.65 -27.40
N ILE A 410 6.80 20.84 -26.72
CA ILE A 410 7.32 19.94 -25.70
C ILE A 410 7.25 20.62 -24.33
N VAL A 411 6.96 19.84 -23.28
CA VAL A 411 7.03 20.30 -21.90
C VAL A 411 8.14 19.55 -21.15
N GLU A 412 8.69 20.19 -20.14
CA GLU A 412 9.65 19.60 -19.20
C GLU A 412 8.92 18.68 -18.22
N ARG A 413 8.57 17.47 -18.66
CA ARG A 413 7.88 16.41 -17.89
C ARG A 413 8.61 15.09 -18.08
N PHE A 414 8.60 14.28 -17.03
CA PHE A 414 8.97 12.87 -17.12
C PHE A 414 8.00 11.98 -16.37
N GLU A 415 7.91 10.75 -16.80
CA GLU A 415 7.33 9.67 -16.03
C GLU A 415 8.38 8.61 -15.75
N GLY A 416 8.35 8.04 -14.55
CA GLY A 416 9.23 6.95 -14.14
C GLY A 416 8.52 5.61 -14.18
N PHE A 417 9.09 4.67 -14.92
CA PHE A 417 8.56 3.32 -15.10
C PHE A 417 9.49 2.29 -14.48
N VAL A 418 8.91 1.30 -13.81
CA VAL A 418 9.62 0.14 -13.24
C VAL A 418 8.73 -1.09 -13.35
N GLY A 419 9.26 -2.21 -13.82
CA GLY A 419 8.52 -3.46 -13.93
C GLY A 419 7.34 -3.41 -14.91
N GLY A 420 7.42 -2.55 -15.95
CA GLY A 420 6.34 -2.34 -16.91
C GLY A 420 5.15 -1.56 -16.34
N MET A 421 5.35 -0.77 -15.28
CA MET A 421 4.33 0.08 -14.67
C MET A 421 4.84 1.49 -14.46
N GLU A 422 3.99 2.48 -14.74
CA GLU A 422 4.21 3.86 -14.27
C GLU A 422 4.23 3.89 -12.75
N LEU A 423 5.35 4.36 -12.19
CA LEU A 423 5.54 4.52 -10.76
C LEU A 423 5.35 5.96 -10.30
N CYS A 424 5.86 6.92 -11.08
CA CYS A 424 5.81 8.34 -10.75
C CYS A 424 5.71 9.22 -12.00
N ASN A 425 5.20 10.43 -11.79
CA ASN A 425 5.07 11.51 -12.77
C ASN A 425 5.59 12.81 -12.16
N ALA A 426 6.35 13.60 -12.93
CA ALA A 426 6.93 14.85 -12.45
C ALA A 426 7.22 15.80 -13.59
N PHE A 427 7.21 17.10 -13.29
CA PHE A 427 7.49 18.14 -14.28
C PHE A 427 8.00 19.43 -13.65
N THR A 428 8.59 20.29 -14.50
CA THR A 428 8.75 21.70 -14.18
C THR A 428 7.38 22.36 -14.25
N GLU A 429 6.98 23.02 -13.18
CA GLU A 429 5.65 23.57 -13.00
C GLU A 429 5.39 24.78 -13.90
N LEU A 430 4.24 24.80 -14.55
CA LEU A 430 3.76 26.01 -15.20
C LEU A 430 3.42 27.05 -14.13
N ASN A 431 4.14 28.17 -14.15
CA ASN A 431 3.98 29.24 -13.17
C ASN A 431 3.55 30.59 -13.80
N ASP A 432 3.08 30.56 -15.04
CA ASP A 432 2.49 31.71 -15.74
C ASP A 432 0.96 31.60 -15.70
N PRO A 433 0.26 32.47 -14.95
CA PRO A 433 -1.19 32.40 -14.81
C PRO A 433 -1.96 32.62 -16.13
N LEU A 434 -1.41 33.42 -17.04
CA LEU A 434 -2.07 33.70 -18.33
C LEU A 434 -1.97 32.49 -19.28
N GLU A 435 -0.84 31.82 -19.31
CA GLU A 435 -0.69 30.57 -20.07
C GLU A 435 -1.53 29.44 -19.43
N GLN A 436 -1.62 29.39 -18.09
CA GLN A 436 -2.44 28.38 -17.39
C GLN A 436 -3.95 28.56 -17.69
N GLU A 437 -4.46 29.80 -17.64
CA GLU A 437 -5.84 30.11 -18.01
C GLU A 437 -6.15 29.66 -19.44
N LYS A 438 -5.23 29.98 -20.37
CA LYS A 438 -5.38 29.57 -21.76
C LYS A 438 -5.43 28.05 -21.93
N ARG A 439 -4.57 27.29 -21.20
CA ARG A 439 -4.57 25.83 -21.27
C ARG A 439 -5.82 25.22 -20.70
N PHE A 440 -6.34 25.70 -19.57
CA PHE A 440 -7.64 25.26 -19.05
C PHE A 440 -8.77 25.51 -20.04
N ALA A 441 -8.77 26.68 -20.69
CA ALA A 441 -9.76 26.99 -21.73
C ALA A 441 -9.61 26.11 -22.99
N GLU A 442 -8.39 25.73 -23.38
CA GLU A 442 -8.12 24.80 -24.48
C GLU A 442 -8.64 23.38 -24.12
N MET A 443 -8.38 22.90 -22.90
CA MET A 443 -8.85 21.58 -22.42
C MET A 443 -10.39 21.52 -22.43
N GLY A 444 -11.07 22.49 -21.88
CA GLY A 444 -12.54 22.56 -21.87
C GLY A 444 -13.21 22.69 -23.25
N ARG A 445 -12.43 22.94 -24.33
CA ARG A 445 -12.91 22.89 -25.72
C ARG A 445 -12.61 21.56 -26.40
N THR A 446 -11.56 20.88 -25.97
CA THR A 446 -11.06 19.64 -26.59
C THR A 446 -11.78 18.42 -26.04
N TYR A 447 -12.18 18.46 -24.77
CA TYR A 447 -12.79 17.36 -24.06
C TYR A 447 -14.19 17.73 -23.56
N ASP A 448 -15.12 16.79 -23.61
CA ASP A 448 -16.46 16.96 -23.03
C ASP A 448 -16.37 17.08 -21.50
N ALA A 449 -17.39 17.71 -20.88
CA ALA A 449 -17.43 17.92 -19.43
C ALA A 449 -17.30 16.62 -18.61
N ASP A 450 -17.74 15.50 -19.16
CA ASP A 450 -17.68 14.18 -18.54
C ASP A 450 -16.41 13.37 -18.93
N ASP A 451 -15.51 13.95 -19.74
CA ASP A 451 -14.25 13.28 -20.12
C ASP A 451 -13.25 13.38 -18.97
N GLU A 452 -12.48 12.30 -18.76
CA GLU A 452 -11.44 12.23 -17.72
C GLU A 452 -10.33 13.28 -17.94
N GLU A 453 -10.07 13.64 -19.19
CA GLU A 453 -9.07 14.66 -19.58
C GLU A 453 -9.55 16.10 -19.40
N ASN A 454 -10.81 16.32 -19.03
CA ASN A 454 -11.32 17.65 -18.81
C ASN A 454 -10.86 18.19 -17.44
N HIS A 455 -10.18 19.34 -17.48
CA HIS A 455 -9.81 20.09 -16.27
C HIS A 455 -10.75 21.28 -16.12
N PRO A 456 -11.61 21.33 -15.07
CA PRO A 456 -12.45 22.48 -14.82
C PRO A 456 -11.62 23.73 -14.56
N MET A 457 -12.15 24.90 -14.93
CA MET A 457 -11.53 26.19 -14.69
C MET A 457 -11.50 26.48 -13.18
N ASP A 458 -10.33 26.45 -12.55
CA ASP A 458 -10.14 26.84 -11.14
C ASP A 458 -9.67 28.30 -11.07
N GLU A 459 -10.66 29.22 -10.96
CA GLU A 459 -10.40 30.65 -10.89
C GLU A 459 -9.60 31.04 -9.63
N ASP A 460 -9.83 30.35 -8.51
CA ASP A 460 -9.10 30.59 -7.26
C ASP A 460 -7.62 30.18 -7.38
N TYR A 461 -7.33 29.08 -8.09
CA TYR A 461 -5.96 28.70 -8.40
C TYR A 461 -5.26 29.72 -9.30
N LEU A 462 -5.93 30.20 -10.35
CA LEU A 462 -5.40 31.26 -11.22
C LEU A 462 -5.16 32.56 -10.44
N GLN A 463 -6.09 32.91 -9.55
CA GLN A 463 -5.92 34.05 -8.66
C GLN A 463 -4.70 33.87 -7.74
N ALA A 464 -4.52 32.67 -7.17
CA ALA A 464 -3.35 32.36 -6.35
C ALA A 464 -2.03 32.51 -7.16
N MET A 465 -1.96 31.92 -8.37
CA MET A 465 -0.79 32.09 -9.25
C MET A 465 -0.49 33.56 -9.58
N SER A 466 -1.51 34.43 -9.64
CA SER A 466 -1.35 35.84 -9.92
C SER A 466 -0.62 36.62 -8.82
N PHE A 467 -0.55 36.08 -7.59
CA PHE A 467 0.31 36.62 -6.53
C PHE A 467 1.82 36.31 -6.74
N GLY A 468 2.13 35.46 -7.72
CA GLY A 468 3.48 35.05 -8.07
C GLY A 468 3.83 33.67 -7.53
N MET A 469 3.97 32.70 -8.45
CA MET A 469 4.47 31.34 -8.13
C MET A 469 5.93 31.24 -8.56
N PRO A 470 6.85 30.83 -7.67
CA PRO A 470 8.26 30.67 -8.04
C PRO A 470 8.44 29.56 -9.09
N PRO A 471 9.51 29.59 -9.91
CA PRO A 471 9.89 28.40 -10.67
C PRO A 471 10.02 27.20 -9.74
N SER A 472 9.40 26.08 -10.08
CA SER A 472 9.33 24.92 -9.21
C SER A 472 9.21 23.62 -9.98
N GLY A 473 9.58 22.52 -9.34
CA GLY A 473 9.36 21.17 -9.81
C GLY A 473 8.42 20.43 -8.89
N GLY A 474 7.49 19.68 -9.48
CA GLY A 474 6.53 18.84 -8.78
C GLY A 474 6.71 17.37 -9.11
N PHE A 475 6.22 16.52 -8.22
CA PHE A 475 6.35 15.06 -8.29
C PHE A 475 5.13 14.39 -7.66
N GLY A 476 4.62 13.35 -8.33
CA GLY A 476 3.58 12.48 -7.81
C GLY A 476 3.96 11.01 -7.96
N MET A 477 3.69 10.18 -6.94
CA MET A 477 3.98 8.75 -6.94
C MET A 477 2.93 7.95 -6.20
N GLY A 478 2.48 6.84 -6.80
CA GLY A 478 1.59 5.88 -6.16
C GLY A 478 2.31 5.00 -5.14
N ILE A 479 2.03 5.20 -3.84
CA ILE A 479 2.58 4.37 -2.75
C ILE A 479 2.16 2.90 -2.89
N ASP A 480 0.96 2.65 -3.36
CA ASP A 480 0.46 1.29 -3.59
C ASP A 480 1.30 0.57 -4.64
N ARG A 481 1.59 1.23 -5.77
CA ARG A 481 2.44 0.66 -6.84
C ARG A 481 3.88 0.42 -6.37
N LEU A 482 4.47 1.35 -5.61
CA LEU A 482 5.79 1.13 -5.01
C LEU A 482 5.77 -0.07 -4.04
N THR A 483 4.70 -0.22 -3.25
CA THR A 483 4.55 -1.36 -2.37
C THR A 483 4.41 -2.67 -3.15
N MET A 484 3.65 -2.68 -4.25
CA MET A 484 3.55 -3.85 -5.14
C MET A 484 4.94 -4.28 -5.63
N LEU A 485 5.73 -3.35 -6.14
CA LEU A 485 7.08 -3.61 -6.64
C LEU A 485 7.97 -4.23 -5.55
N LEU A 486 8.10 -3.56 -4.40
CA LEU A 486 9.04 -3.96 -3.34
C LEU A 486 8.61 -5.21 -2.56
N THR A 487 7.33 -5.62 -2.66
CA THR A 487 6.81 -6.86 -2.07
C THR A 487 6.56 -7.97 -3.09
N GLY A 488 6.84 -7.74 -4.38
CA GLY A 488 6.66 -8.72 -5.45
C GLY A 488 5.20 -9.04 -5.78
N ASN A 489 4.25 -8.17 -5.41
CA ASN A 489 2.83 -8.40 -5.64
C ASN A 489 2.35 -7.75 -6.94
N ARG A 490 1.65 -8.51 -7.79
CA ARG A 490 1.13 -8.04 -9.09
C ARG A 490 -0.21 -7.32 -8.99
N SER A 491 -0.90 -7.40 -7.86
CA SER A 491 -2.23 -6.81 -7.68
C SER A 491 -2.22 -5.76 -6.58
N ILE A 492 -2.77 -4.59 -6.87
CA ILE A 492 -2.98 -3.50 -5.91
C ILE A 492 -3.82 -3.95 -4.71
N ARG A 493 -4.73 -4.92 -4.90
CA ARG A 493 -5.57 -5.49 -3.84
C ARG A 493 -4.77 -6.25 -2.77
N GLU A 494 -3.59 -6.75 -3.10
CA GLU A 494 -2.70 -7.41 -2.13
C GLU A 494 -2.08 -6.41 -1.15
N VAL A 495 -1.84 -5.18 -1.59
CA VAL A 495 -1.13 -4.14 -0.83
C VAL A 495 -2.07 -3.11 -0.17
N ILE A 496 -3.37 -3.23 -0.37
CA ILE A 496 -4.42 -2.47 0.32
C ILE A 496 -5.09 -3.40 1.33
N LEU A 497 -5.22 -2.95 2.60
CA LEU A 497 -5.81 -3.78 3.67
C LEU A 497 -7.24 -4.23 3.34
N PHE A 498 -8.08 -3.29 2.95
CA PHE A 498 -9.47 -3.53 2.57
C PHE A 498 -9.71 -2.89 1.20
N PRO A 499 -9.37 -3.58 0.09
CA PRO A 499 -9.59 -3.06 -1.25
C PRO A 499 -11.07 -3.01 -1.59
N TYR A 500 -11.44 -2.11 -2.51
CA TYR A 500 -12.79 -2.10 -3.04
C TYR A 500 -13.04 -3.37 -3.86
N LEU A 501 -14.18 -4.01 -3.61
CA LEU A 501 -14.62 -5.23 -4.29
C LEU A 501 -16.06 -5.04 -4.75
N ARG A 502 -16.39 -5.58 -5.93
CA ARG A 502 -17.78 -5.60 -6.40
C ARG A 502 -18.66 -6.43 -5.48
N ASP A 503 -19.91 -6.06 -5.36
CA ASP A 503 -20.89 -6.87 -4.66
C ASP A 503 -21.12 -8.21 -5.40
N ILE A 504 -21.29 -9.30 -4.63
CA ILE A 504 -21.50 -10.64 -5.20
C ILE A 504 -22.87 -10.74 -5.89
N GLU A 505 -23.84 -9.91 -5.46
CA GLU A 505 -25.22 -9.91 -5.98
C GLU A 505 -25.38 -9.18 -7.32
N SER A 506 -24.33 -8.54 -7.85
CA SER A 506 -24.40 -7.79 -9.12
C SER A 506 -23.98 -8.60 -10.35
N GLU A 507 -23.86 -9.91 -10.25
CA GLU A 507 -23.53 -10.82 -11.38
C GLU A 507 -24.76 -11.53 -11.98
N GLU A 508 -26.00 -11.00 -11.76
CA GLU A 508 -27.20 -11.45 -12.51
C GLU A 508 -27.51 -10.59 -13.74
#